data_dbe5b5f8f3f7b10d4af63febcc6bfb70
#
_entry.id   dbe5b5f8f3f7b10d4af63febcc6bfb70
#
_cell.length_a   1.000
_cell.length_b   1.000
_cell.length_c   1.000
_cell.angle_alpha   90.00
_cell.angle_beta   90.00
_cell.angle_gamma   90.00
#
_symmetry.space_group_name_H-M   'P 1'
#
loop_
_entity.id
_entity.type
_entity.pdbx_description
1 polymer ?
#
loop_
_entity_poly.entity_id
_entity_poly.type
_entity_poly.pdbx_seq_one_letter_code
_entity_poly.pdbx_strand_id
1 'polypeptide(L)'
;MTSRQSLLFVLFALSTATVAVAAPVKIVGLDDMSCRNWIHSKDDGDLRKIQLAWARGVLSGHNYANQKQQVSNVSNGTVENFVDRYCIDNPQGEFSDAALRMADKFSGRNEVISK
;
A
#
# COMPACT_ATOMS: atom_id res chain seq x y z
N MET A 1 15.70 42.91 -54.56
CA MET A 1 15.97 41.61 -53.96
C MET A 1 15.53 41.67 -52.48
N THR A 2 14.37 41.19 -52.20
CA THR A 2 13.82 41.16 -50.86
C THR A 2 14.07 39.79 -50.29
N SER A 3 14.98 39.67 -49.34
CA SER A 3 15.15 38.48 -48.55
C SER A 3 14.00 38.32 -47.56
N ARG A 4 13.15 37.37 -47.83
CA ARG A 4 12.15 36.96 -46.84
C ARG A 4 12.82 36.12 -45.76
N GLN A 5 13.11 36.71 -44.64
CA GLN A 5 13.45 35.93 -43.46
C GLN A 5 12.17 35.37 -42.88
N SER A 6 11.98 34.08 -43.11
CA SER A 6 10.93 33.35 -42.42
C SER A 6 11.34 33.14 -40.94
N LEU A 7 10.77 33.92 -40.06
CA LEU A 7 10.87 33.67 -38.62
C LEU A 7 10.02 32.42 -38.30
N LEU A 8 10.71 31.30 -38.13
CA LEU A 8 10.12 30.09 -37.57
C LEU A 8 9.98 30.31 -36.05
N PHE A 9 8.79 30.67 -35.59
CA PHE A 9 8.47 30.59 -34.19
C PHE A 9 8.30 29.13 -33.81
N VAL A 10 9.33 28.55 -33.18
CA VAL A 10 9.20 27.27 -32.54
C VAL A 10 8.48 27.49 -31.22
N LEU A 11 7.19 27.20 -31.19
CA LEU A 11 6.41 27.14 -29.97
C LEU A 11 6.87 25.92 -29.18
N PHE A 12 7.73 26.12 -28.18
CA PHE A 12 7.98 25.14 -27.15
C PHE A 12 6.73 25.10 -26.25
N ALA A 13 5.87 24.11 -26.48
CA ALA A 13 4.83 23.78 -25.54
C ALA A 13 5.50 23.15 -24.31
N LEU A 14 5.67 23.94 -23.24
CA LEU A 14 6.00 23.39 -21.92
C LEU A 14 4.79 22.61 -21.44
N SER A 15 4.81 21.29 -21.67
CA SER A 15 3.89 20.39 -20.99
C SER A 15 4.33 20.30 -19.53
N THR A 16 3.68 21.04 -18.66
CA THR A 16 3.82 20.86 -17.23
C THR A 16 3.18 19.52 -16.89
N ALA A 17 4.02 18.50 -16.66
CA ALA A 17 3.56 17.26 -16.10
C ALA A 17 3.10 17.54 -14.66
N THR A 18 1.79 17.58 -14.43
CA THR A 18 1.24 17.59 -13.09
C THR A 18 1.43 16.20 -12.50
N VAL A 19 2.34 16.09 -11.51
CA VAL A 19 2.46 14.87 -10.70
C VAL A 19 1.20 14.81 -9.84
N ALA A 20 0.30 13.88 -10.17
CA ALA A 20 -0.85 13.60 -9.33
C ALA A 20 -0.34 12.94 -8.04
N VAL A 21 -0.33 13.67 -6.93
CA VAL A 21 -0.08 13.10 -5.61
C VAL A 21 -1.35 12.38 -5.18
N ALA A 22 -1.27 11.06 -5.00
CA ALA A 22 -2.37 10.29 -4.46
C ALA A 22 -2.74 10.82 -3.07
N ALA A 23 -4.03 10.98 -2.79
CA ALA A 23 -4.51 11.33 -1.48
C ALA A 23 -4.09 10.26 -0.45
N PRO A 24 -3.69 10.66 0.79
CA PRO A 24 -3.37 9.70 1.82
C PRO A 24 -4.56 8.78 2.11
N VAL A 25 -4.28 7.49 2.30
CA VAL A 25 -5.31 6.53 2.68
C VAL A 25 -5.72 6.76 4.13
N LYS A 26 -7.02 6.97 4.34
CA LYS A 26 -7.57 7.03 5.70
C LYS A 26 -7.78 5.62 6.21
N ILE A 27 -7.16 5.32 7.33
CA ILE A 27 -7.34 4.04 8.01
C ILE A 27 -8.54 4.13 8.94
N VAL A 28 -9.49 3.24 8.75
CA VAL A 28 -10.59 3.01 9.67
C VAL A 28 -10.27 1.70 10.40
N GLY A 29 -9.76 1.81 11.59
CA GLY A 29 -9.20 0.66 12.30
C GLY A 29 -9.45 0.71 13.80
N LEU A 30 -8.58 0.04 14.51
CA LEU A 30 -8.59 -0.02 15.98
C LEU A 30 -8.01 1.27 16.57
N ASP A 31 -8.23 1.50 17.85
CA ASP A 31 -7.74 2.70 18.55
C ASP A 31 -6.22 2.83 18.49
N ASP A 32 -5.51 1.72 18.56
CA ASP A 32 -4.05 1.68 18.44
C ASP A 32 -3.63 0.71 17.34
N MET A 33 -3.20 1.27 16.22
CA MET A 33 -2.72 0.54 15.06
C MET A 33 -1.19 0.46 14.99
N SER A 34 -0.49 0.84 16.06
CA SER A 34 0.98 0.87 16.07
C SER A 34 1.59 -0.52 16.04
N CYS A 35 2.78 -0.60 15.46
CA CYS A 35 3.62 -1.80 15.53
C CYS A 35 3.96 -2.16 16.99
N ARG A 36 4.09 -1.18 17.86
CA ARG A 36 4.27 -1.42 19.30
C ARG A 36 3.11 -2.22 19.87
N ASN A 37 1.87 -1.82 19.58
CA ASN A 37 0.68 -2.54 20.04
C ASN A 37 0.59 -3.95 19.45
N TRP A 38 0.96 -4.11 18.20
CA TRP A 38 1.07 -5.42 17.58
C TRP A 38 2.07 -6.34 18.29
N ILE A 39 3.24 -5.83 18.62
CA ILE A 39 4.27 -6.60 19.32
C ILE A 39 3.78 -6.99 20.73
N HIS A 40 3.16 -6.07 21.45
CA HIS A 40 2.59 -6.33 22.77
C HIS A 40 1.47 -7.39 22.75
N SER A 41 0.69 -7.46 21.69
CA SER A 41 -0.42 -8.39 21.57
C SER A 41 0.01 -9.85 21.37
N LYS A 42 1.29 -10.12 21.24
CA LYS A 42 1.82 -11.47 21.18
C LYS A 42 1.39 -12.32 22.40
N ASP A 43 1.32 -11.69 23.55
CA ASP A 43 0.92 -12.31 24.83
C ASP A 43 -0.55 -12.03 25.19
N ASP A 44 -1.29 -11.37 24.31
CA ASP A 44 -2.73 -11.08 24.44
C ASP A 44 -3.49 -11.67 23.25
N GLY A 45 -3.95 -12.91 23.42
CA GLY A 45 -4.60 -13.65 22.35
C GLY A 45 -5.89 -13.03 21.86
N ASP A 46 -6.66 -12.35 22.70
CA ASP A 46 -7.91 -11.71 22.30
C ASP A 46 -7.63 -10.47 21.44
N LEU A 47 -6.69 -9.64 21.83
CA LEU A 47 -6.28 -8.49 21.03
C LEU A 47 -5.67 -8.93 19.69
N ARG A 48 -4.81 -9.96 19.71
CA ARG A 48 -4.19 -10.49 18.49
C ARG A 48 -5.24 -10.99 17.50
N LYS A 49 -6.29 -11.65 17.95
CA LYS A 49 -7.40 -12.11 17.10
C LYS A 49 -8.11 -10.94 16.42
N ILE A 50 -8.35 -9.86 17.16
CA ILE A 50 -8.96 -8.66 16.61
C ILE A 50 -8.07 -8.02 15.55
N GLN A 51 -6.79 -7.90 15.82
CA GLN A 51 -5.81 -7.36 14.87
C GLN A 51 -5.70 -8.20 13.59
N LEU A 52 -5.68 -9.52 13.72
CA LEU A 52 -5.68 -10.45 12.59
C LEU A 52 -6.97 -10.33 11.78
N ALA A 53 -8.12 -10.25 12.44
CA ALA A 53 -9.40 -10.08 11.75
C ALA A 53 -9.43 -8.77 10.96
N TRP A 54 -8.89 -7.71 11.53
CA TRP A 54 -8.79 -6.43 10.82
C TRP A 54 -7.89 -6.55 9.58
N ALA A 55 -6.71 -7.12 9.71
CA ALA A 55 -5.78 -7.30 8.58
C ALA A 55 -6.40 -8.17 7.48
N ARG A 56 -7.10 -9.25 7.85
CA ARG A 56 -7.81 -10.09 6.87
C ARG A 56 -8.96 -9.34 6.19
N GLY A 57 -9.61 -8.43 6.92
CA GLY A 57 -10.63 -7.53 6.35
C GLY A 57 -10.04 -6.59 5.29
N VAL A 58 -8.82 -6.11 5.50
CA VAL A 58 -8.09 -5.33 4.48
C VAL A 58 -7.88 -6.15 3.21
N LEU A 59 -7.47 -7.41 3.34
CA LEU A 59 -7.27 -8.30 2.18
C LEU A 59 -8.59 -8.55 1.45
N SER A 60 -9.67 -8.77 2.18
CA SER A 60 -11.00 -8.95 1.59
C SER A 60 -11.49 -7.68 0.88
N GLY A 61 -11.28 -6.53 1.49
CA GLY A 61 -11.62 -5.24 0.89
C GLY A 61 -10.82 -4.96 -0.37
N HIS A 62 -9.53 -5.31 -0.36
CA HIS A 62 -8.69 -5.26 -1.56
C HIS A 62 -9.28 -6.13 -2.68
N ASN A 63 -9.66 -7.35 -2.38
CA ASN A 63 -10.23 -8.27 -3.36
C ASN A 63 -11.56 -7.76 -3.93
N TYR A 64 -12.38 -7.18 -3.08
CA TYR A 64 -13.63 -6.57 -3.50
C TYR A 64 -13.40 -5.44 -4.51
N ALA A 65 -12.43 -4.59 -4.26
CA ALA A 65 -12.11 -3.44 -5.11
C ALA A 65 -11.25 -3.80 -6.34
N ASN A 66 -10.55 -4.93 -6.31
CA ASN A 66 -9.58 -5.33 -7.33
C ASN A 66 -9.78 -6.78 -7.77
N GLN A 67 -10.91 -7.05 -8.41
CA GLN A 67 -11.31 -8.42 -8.75
C GLN A 67 -10.36 -9.15 -9.70
N LYS A 68 -9.54 -8.41 -10.45
CA LYS A 68 -8.55 -8.99 -11.37
C LYS A 68 -7.19 -9.26 -10.71
N GLN A 69 -6.97 -8.75 -9.52
CA GLN A 69 -5.72 -8.86 -8.78
C GLN A 69 -6.00 -9.23 -7.32
N GLN A 70 -6.65 -10.36 -7.15
CA GLN A 70 -7.06 -10.80 -5.83
C GLN A 70 -5.94 -11.49 -5.08
N VAL A 71 -5.89 -11.24 -3.78
CA VAL A 71 -5.10 -12.01 -2.85
C VAL A 71 -5.80 -13.35 -2.64
N SER A 72 -5.06 -14.45 -2.81
CA SER A 72 -5.55 -15.78 -2.47
C SER A 72 -5.75 -15.92 -0.97
N ASN A 73 -6.54 -16.90 -0.56
CA ASN A 73 -6.75 -17.14 0.86
C ASN A 73 -5.42 -17.47 1.55
N VAL A 74 -5.10 -16.69 2.58
CA VAL A 74 -3.87 -16.84 3.37
C VAL A 74 -4.19 -17.28 4.79
N SER A 75 -3.30 -18.05 5.40
CA SER A 75 -3.45 -18.46 6.80
C SER A 75 -3.16 -17.31 7.76
N ASN A 76 -3.69 -17.41 8.99
CA ASN A 76 -3.34 -16.47 10.04
C ASN A 76 -1.83 -16.43 10.31
N GLY A 77 -1.16 -17.58 10.24
CA GLY A 77 0.30 -17.65 10.40
C GLY A 77 1.05 -16.84 9.33
N THR A 78 0.59 -16.88 8.09
CA THR A 78 1.17 -16.06 7.01
C THR A 78 0.98 -14.58 7.29
N VAL A 79 -0.20 -14.17 7.73
CA VAL A 79 -0.49 -12.77 8.08
C VAL A 79 0.39 -12.33 9.26
N GLU A 80 0.47 -13.12 10.33
CA GLU A 80 1.31 -12.82 11.50
C GLU A 80 2.78 -12.68 11.11
N ASN A 81 3.31 -13.61 10.36
CA ASN A 81 4.72 -13.56 9.94
C ASN A 81 5.03 -12.32 9.13
N PHE A 82 4.14 -11.93 8.24
CA PHE A 82 4.34 -10.72 7.43
C PHE A 82 4.34 -9.47 8.28
N VAL A 83 3.35 -9.34 9.17
CA VAL A 83 3.23 -8.15 10.05
C VAL A 83 4.36 -8.13 11.08
N ASP A 84 4.73 -9.26 11.64
CA ASP A 84 5.88 -9.36 12.57
C ASP A 84 7.16 -8.83 11.92
N ARG A 85 7.46 -9.28 10.72
CA ARG A 85 8.65 -8.85 9.99
C ARG A 85 8.59 -7.35 9.66
N TYR A 86 7.44 -6.88 9.21
CA TYR A 86 7.27 -5.47 8.95
C TYR A 86 7.51 -4.62 10.20
N CYS A 87 6.93 -5.01 11.31
CA CYS A 87 7.03 -4.26 12.58
C CYS A 87 8.42 -4.36 13.22
N ILE A 88 9.16 -5.45 13.00
CA ILE A 88 10.56 -5.55 13.41
C ILE A 88 11.41 -4.53 12.62
N ASP A 89 11.18 -4.44 11.32
CA ASP A 89 11.92 -3.52 10.45
C ASP A 89 11.46 -2.05 10.61
N ASN A 90 10.23 -1.85 11.10
CA ASN A 90 9.61 -0.53 11.26
C ASN A 90 9.01 -0.37 12.66
N PRO A 91 9.82 -0.32 13.72
CA PRO A 91 9.33 -0.30 15.10
C PRO A 91 8.50 0.93 15.46
N GLN A 92 8.67 2.03 14.73
CA GLN A 92 7.87 3.25 14.86
C GLN A 92 6.69 3.31 13.87
N GLY A 93 6.51 2.26 13.07
CA GLY A 93 5.45 2.17 12.06
C GLY A 93 4.13 1.70 12.63
N GLU A 94 3.20 1.46 11.73
CA GLU A 94 1.86 0.96 12.03
C GLU A 94 1.63 -0.39 11.35
N PHE A 95 0.98 -1.31 12.05
CA PHE A 95 0.65 -2.60 11.44
C PHE A 95 -0.41 -2.48 10.35
N SER A 96 -1.17 -1.39 10.31
CA SER A 96 -2.04 -1.07 9.18
C SER A 96 -1.28 -0.94 7.87
N ASP A 97 -0.11 -0.31 7.90
CA ASP A 97 0.75 -0.22 6.72
C ASP A 97 1.25 -1.59 6.27
N ALA A 98 1.54 -2.47 7.22
CA ALA A 98 1.90 -3.85 6.92
C ALA A 98 0.76 -4.57 6.18
N ALA A 99 -0.48 -4.40 6.62
CA ALA A 99 -1.64 -5.02 5.99
C ALA A 99 -1.86 -4.51 4.56
N LEU A 100 -1.71 -3.21 4.33
CA LEU A 100 -1.81 -2.63 2.99
C LEU A 100 -0.71 -3.16 2.06
N ARG A 101 0.53 -3.22 2.54
CA ARG A 101 1.66 -3.78 1.79
C ARG A 101 1.49 -5.25 1.49
N MET A 102 0.88 -5.99 2.42
CA MET A 102 0.56 -7.41 2.23
C MET A 102 -0.45 -7.59 1.10
N ALA A 103 -1.49 -6.75 1.05
CA ALA A 103 -2.45 -6.75 -0.03
C ALA A 103 -1.75 -6.52 -1.39
N ASP A 104 -0.88 -5.53 -1.47
CA ASP A 104 -0.14 -5.25 -2.69
C ASP A 104 0.78 -6.42 -3.10
N LYS A 105 1.52 -6.95 -2.16
CA LYS A 105 2.48 -8.04 -2.43
C LYS A 105 1.80 -9.32 -2.87
N PHE A 106 0.76 -9.76 -2.16
CA PHE A 106 0.10 -11.03 -2.44
C PHE A 106 -0.91 -10.97 -3.58
N SER A 107 -1.29 -9.77 -4.01
CA SER A 107 -2.10 -9.59 -5.22
C SER A 107 -1.27 -9.50 -6.50
N GLY A 108 0.05 -9.47 -6.40
CA GLY A 108 0.95 -9.29 -7.53
C GLY A 108 1.08 -7.84 -8.02
N ARG A 109 0.51 -6.86 -7.31
CA ARG A 109 0.62 -5.45 -7.72
C ARG A 109 2.04 -4.91 -7.72
N ASN A 110 2.90 -5.46 -6.83
CA ASN A 110 4.32 -5.11 -6.76
C ASN A 110 5.19 -6.12 -7.50
N GLU A 111 4.60 -7.15 -8.08
CA GLU A 111 5.34 -7.95 -9.03
C GLU A 111 5.71 -7.08 -10.20
N VAL A 112 6.94 -6.97 -10.25
CA VAL A 112 7.76 -6.26 -11.14
C VAL A 112 7.09 -6.03 -12.46
N ILE A 113 6.82 -4.80 -12.67
CA ILE A 113 6.75 -4.20 -13.99
C ILE A 113 8.11 -4.42 -14.73
N SER A 114 8.84 -5.44 -14.40
CA SER A 114 10.03 -5.84 -15.12
C SER A 114 9.73 -7.11 -15.89
N LYS A 115 9.22 -6.91 -17.01
CA LYS A 115 9.40 -7.85 -18.11
C LYS A 115 9.71 -7.08 -19.36
#